data_25cb7412bba31cfb4388738766a98225
#
_entry.id   25cb7412bba31cfb4388738766a98225
#
_cell.length_a   1.000
_cell.length_b   1.000
_cell.length_c   1.000
_cell.angle_alpha   90.00
_cell.angle_beta   90.00
_cell.angle_gamma   90.00
#
_symmetry.space_group_name_H-M   'P 1'
#
loop_
_entity.id
_entity.type
_entity.pdbx_description
1 polymer ?
#
loop_
_entity_poly.entity_id
_entity_poly.type
_entity_poly.pdbx_seq_one_letter_code
_entity_poly.pdbx_strand_id
1 'polypeptide(L)'
;MELPVIDLSLYLESKEGKVSDLCGEVSRSLRETGALLVKDPRCTAQDNDRFLDMMERYFDSPSEFKRLQERPQLHYQVGVTPEGVEVPRSFVDEEMQHKLKQMPKPLQPSTPKGPDRKWRYMWRVGPRPSKTRFQELNAEPVVPDGFPEWKDTMDSWGYKMISALEAVAEMAAIGFGLPKDAFTSLMQQGPHLLAPTGSDLRRYGQEGTVFAGYHYDLNFLTIHGRSRFPGLNIWLRNGQKVEVKVPVGCLLIQTGKQIEWLTAGDCIAGMHEVVVTNRTTDAVKLAMEQNRFLWRVSSTLFGHIASDAVLKPLGHFAESPLASKYPPIYAGEFVEQELSVINLKGNKGQL
;
A
#
# COMPACT_ATOMS: atom_id res chain seq x y z
N MET A 1 -8.97 0.14 20.37
CA MET A 1 -9.82 -0.72 19.52
C MET A 1 -8.87 -1.62 18.74
N GLU A 2 -9.04 -2.92 18.81
CA GLU A 2 -8.28 -3.86 17.98
C GLU A 2 -8.99 -3.99 16.63
N LEU A 3 -8.20 -4.08 15.55
CA LEU A 3 -8.75 -4.34 14.23
C LEU A 3 -9.32 -5.77 14.18
N PRO A 4 -10.46 -6.00 13.51
CA PRO A 4 -10.99 -7.36 13.35
C PRO A 4 -10.03 -8.21 12.50
N VAL A 5 -9.96 -9.50 12.83
CA VAL A 5 -9.23 -10.50 12.03
C VAL A 5 -10.24 -11.35 11.27
N ILE A 6 -10.24 -11.23 9.96
CA ILE A 6 -11.11 -12.00 9.06
C ILE A 6 -10.34 -13.21 8.54
N ASP A 7 -10.87 -14.42 8.80
CA ASP A 7 -10.33 -15.65 8.23
C ASP A 7 -10.91 -15.88 6.83
N LEU A 8 -10.10 -15.66 5.81
CA LEU A 8 -10.51 -15.80 4.41
C LEU A 8 -10.81 -17.26 4.01
N SER A 9 -10.32 -18.26 4.74
CA SER A 9 -10.65 -19.66 4.46
C SER A 9 -12.15 -19.92 4.52
N LEU A 10 -12.84 -19.27 5.46
CA LEU A 10 -14.30 -19.38 5.60
C LEU A 10 -15.05 -18.88 4.36
N TYR A 11 -14.53 -17.86 3.69
CA TYR A 11 -15.08 -17.35 2.45
C TYR A 11 -14.73 -18.26 1.26
N LEU A 12 -13.46 -18.69 1.17
CA LEU A 12 -12.94 -19.49 0.05
C LEU A 12 -13.55 -20.91 -0.01
N GLU A 13 -13.87 -21.48 1.14
CA GLU A 13 -14.41 -22.85 1.26
C GLU A 13 -15.94 -22.90 1.28
N SER A 14 -16.62 -21.75 1.45
CA SER A 14 -18.06 -21.77 1.67
C SER A 14 -18.85 -22.01 0.40
N LYS A 15 -19.73 -23.02 0.47
CA LYS A 15 -20.88 -23.18 -0.41
C LYS A 15 -22.03 -22.37 0.20
N GLU A 16 -22.43 -21.30 -0.47
CA GLU A 16 -23.56 -20.42 -0.22
C GLU A 16 -24.28 -20.46 1.15
N GLY A 17 -24.37 -19.35 1.85
CA GLY A 17 -25.28 -19.10 2.97
C GLY A 17 -24.66 -18.52 4.26
N LYS A 18 -23.41 -18.79 4.62
CA LYS A 18 -22.77 -18.22 5.82
C LYS A 18 -21.87 -17.00 5.52
N VAL A 19 -21.81 -16.59 4.27
CA VAL A 19 -20.84 -15.59 3.77
C VAL A 19 -21.33 -14.17 3.98
N SER A 20 -22.65 -13.96 4.07
CA SER A 20 -23.26 -12.61 4.17
C SER A 20 -22.77 -11.84 5.39
N ASP A 21 -22.74 -12.48 6.56
CA ASP A 21 -22.34 -11.81 7.81
C ASP A 21 -20.86 -11.43 7.77
N LEU A 22 -20.02 -12.32 7.23
CA LEU A 22 -18.59 -12.08 7.10
C LEU A 22 -18.29 -10.95 6.08
N CYS A 23 -19.00 -10.91 4.96
CA CYS A 23 -18.91 -9.82 4.00
C CYS A 23 -19.40 -8.49 4.61
N GLY A 24 -20.45 -8.54 5.42
CA GLY A 24 -20.94 -7.39 6.19
C GLY A 24 -19.90 -6.87 7.19
N GLU A 25 -19.16 -7.76 7.84
CA GLU A 25 -18.06 -7.39 8.75
C GLU A 25 -16.91 -6.71 7.99
N VAL A 26 -16.50 -7.26 6.84
CA VAL A 26 -15.47 -6.66 5.98
C VAL A 26 -15.87 -5.25 5.55
N SER A 27 -17.05 -5.07 4.96
CA SER A 27 -17.51 -3.77 4.48
C SER A 27 -17.67 -2.75 5.62
N ARG A 28 -18.12 -3.18 6.78
CA ARG A 28 -18.23 -2.33 7.98
C ARG A 28 -16.86 -1.88 8.46
N SER A 29 -15.88 -2.81 8.54
CA SER A 29 -14.53 -2.45 8.98
C SER A 29 -13.87 -1.46 8.02
N LEU A 30 -13.98 -1.66 6.70
CA LEU A 30 -13.44 -0.72 5.72
C LEU A 30 -14.12 0.66 5.83
N ARG A 31 -15.43 0.71 6.06
CA ARG A 31 -16.19 1.96 6.23
C ARG A 31 -15.83 2.69 7.53
N GLU A 32 -15.77 1.97 8.64
CA GLU A 32 -15.66 2.57 9.98
C GLU A 32 -14.22 2.86 10.39
N THR A 33 -13.26 2.06 9.91
CA THR A 33 -11.86 2.16 10.32
C THR A 33 -10.88 2.43 9.17
N GLY A 34 -11.25 2.07 7.95
CA GLY A 34 -10.34 2.09 6.79
C GLY A 34 -9.30 0.97 6.79
N ALA A 35 -9.43 0.01 7.69
CA ALA A 35 -8.47 -1.07 7.84
C ALA A 35 -9.09 -2.36 8.41
N LEU A 36 -8.48 -3.50 8.13
CA LEU A 36 -8.78 -4.77 8.79
C LEU A 36 -7.57 -5.72 8.69
N LEU A 37 -7.53 -6.72 9.55
CA LEU A 37 -6.57 -7.81 9.45
C LEU A 37 -7.23 -9.02 8.77
N VAL A 38 -6.48 -9.71 7.92
CA VAL A 38 -6.93 -10.94 7.30
C VAL A 38 -5.94 -12.07 7.56
N LYS A 39 -6.48 -13.28 7.64
CA LYS A 39 -5.71 -14.52 7.62
C LYS A 39 -6.06 -15.27 6.36
N ASP A 40 -5.08 -15.50 5.50
CA ASP A 40 -5.25 -16.25 4.26
C ASP A 40 -4.33 -17.47 4.27
N PRO A 41 -4.86 -18.70 4.16
CA PRO A 41 -4.04 -19.90 4.19
C PRO A 41 -3.06 -20.00 3.02
N ARG A 42 -3.28 -19.23 1.94
CA ARG A 42 -2.38 -19.15 0.79
C ARG A 42 -1.17 -18.25 1.00
N CYS A 43 -1.22 -17.37 2.01
CA CYS A 43 -0.18 -16.39 2.36
C CYS A 43 0.46 -16.79 3.70
N THR A 44 1.52 -17.59 3.66
CA THR A 44 2.16 -18.07 4.89
C THR A 44 3.18 -17.09 5.44
N ALA A 45 3.49 -17.19 6.73
CA ALA A 45 4.57 -16.43 7.35
C ALA A 45 5.93 -16.74 6.67
N GLN A 46 6.15 -17.98 6.25
CA GLN A 46 7.36 -18.40 5.54
C GLN A 46 7.50 -17.73 4.16
N ASP A 47 6.39 -17.56 3.42
CA ASP A 47 6.40 -16.83 2.14
C ASP A 47 6.82 -15.37 2.35
N ASN A 48 6.28 -14.73 3.38
CA ASN A 48 6.65 -13.36 3.75
C ASN A 48 8.14 -13.27 4.16
N ASP A 49 8.63 -14.21 4.96
CA ASP A 49 10.03 -14.24 5.39
C ASP A 49 10.99 -14.44 4.21
N ARG A 50 10.68 -15.33 3.29
CA ARG A 50 11.47 -15.54 2.07
C ARG A 50 11.56 -14.27 1.22
N PHE A 51 10.45 -13.55 1.07
CA PHE A 51 10.41 -12.27 0.39
C PHE A 51 11.26 -11.22 1.11
N LEU A 52 11.13 -11.09 2.44
CA LEU A 52 11.90 -10.15 3.24
C LEU A 52 13.40 -10.43 3.20
N ASP A 53 13.81 -11.70 3.23
CA ASP A 53 15.23 -12.10 3.15
C ASP A 53 15.88 -11.63 1.83
N MET A 54 15.17 -11.77 0.72
CA MET A 54 15.66 -11.28 -0.57
C MET A 54 15.74 -9.75 -0.61
N MET A 55 14.72 -9.07 -0.11
CA MET A 55 14.66 -7.62 -0.13
C MET A 55 15.66 -6.97 0.82
N GLU A 56 15.94 -7.57 1.98
CA GLU A 56 17.01 -7.09 2.88
C GLU A 56 18.39 -7.15 2.18
N ARG A 57 18.69 -8.23 1.48
CA ARG A 57 19.94 -8.34 0.69
C ARG A 57 20.01 -7.30 -0.44
N TYR A 58 18.87 -7.05 -1.10
CA TYR A 58 18.82 -6.03 -2.16
C TYR A 58 19.05 -4.62 -1.62
N PHE A 59 18.36 -4.24 -0.55
CA PHE A 59 18.50 -2.89 0.01
C PHE A 59 19.87 -2.66 0.64
N ASP A 60 20.52 -3.71 1.15
CA ASP A 60 21.89 -3.64 1.69
C ASP A 60 22.97 -3.53 0.60
N SER A 61 22.59 -3.70 -0.66
CA SER A 61 23.51 -3.49 -1.81
C SER A 61 23.92 -2.02 -1.94
N PRO A 62 25.07 -1.72 -2.57
CA PRO A 62 25.53 -0.35 -2.79
C PRO A 62 24.49 0.52 -3.49
N SER A 63 24.46 1.81 -3.15
CA SER A 63 23.51 2.76 -3.75
C SER A 63 23.65 2.87 -5.26
N GLU A 64 24.86 2.82 -5.78
CA GLU A 64 25.16 2.85 -7.22
C GLU A 64 24.53 1.65 -7.94
N PHE A 65 24.61 0.47 -7.36
CA PHE A 65 23.95 -0.73 -7.91
C PHE A 65 22.45 -0.59 -7.94
N LYS A 66 21.84 -0.15 -6.85
CA LYS A 66 20.37 0.05 -6.77
C LYS A 66 19.89 1.08 -7.79
N ARG A 67 20.66 2.14 -8.04
CA ARG A 67 20.29 3.19 -9.01
C ARG A 67 20.27 2.70 -10.47
N LEU A 68 20.87 1.58 -10.79
CA LEU A 68 20.78 0.98 -12.14
C LEU A 68 19.34 0.58 -12.50
N GLN A 69 18.50 0.33 -11.50
CA GLN A 69 17.08 0.01 -11.69
C GLN A 69 16.15 1.24 -11.63
N GLU A 70 16.69 2.46 -11.53
CA GLU A 70 15.90 3.70 -11.49
C GLU A 70 15.27 4.00 -12.86
N ARG A 71 13.97 4.32 -12.86
CA ARG A 71 13.17 4.62 -14.07
C ARG A 71 12.30 5.86 -13.86
N PRO A 72 12.89 7.07 -13.72
CA PRO A 72 12.13 8.29 -13.49
C PRO A 72 11.18 8.62 -14.64
N GLN A 73 11.56 8.30 -15.89
CA GLN A 73 10.72 8.51 -17.07
C GLN A 73 9.44 7.66 -17.07
N LEU A 74 9.39 6.61 -16.26
CA LEU A 74 8.22 5.75 -16.05
C LEU A 74 7.52 6.07 -14.72
N HIS A 75 7.62 7.31 -14.26
CA HIS A 75 7.03 7.81 -13.02
C HIS A 75 7.42 7.00 -11.77
N TYR A 76 8.61 6.37 -11.79
CA TYR A 76 9.06 5.45 -10.74
C TYR A 76 8.08 4.29 -10.44
N GLN A 77 7.22 3.93 -11.40
CA GLN A 77 6.23 2.85 -11.18
C GLN A 77 6.77 1.46 -11.52
N VAL A 78 8.01 1.37 -11.96
CA VAL A 78 8.80 0.15 -12.08
C VAL A 78 10.24 0.41 -11.66
N GLY A 79 10.94 -0.62 -11.18
CA GLY A 79 12.31 -0.48 -10.69
C GLY A 79 12.37 0.23 -9.34
N VAL A 80 13.43 0.98 -9.09
CA VAL A 80 13.70 1.57 -7.78
C VAL A 80 13.44 3.08 -7.75
N THR A 81 12.88 3.56 -6.65
CA THR A 81 12.89 4.97 -6.25
C THR A 81 13.93 5.14 -5.15
N PRO A 82 14.96 5.97 -5.34
CA PRO A 82 15.95 6.25 -4.31
C PRO A 82 15.38 6.98 -3.09
N GLU A 83 16.02 6.83 -1.94
CA GLU A 83 15.71 7.67 -0.78
C GLU A 83 15.85 9.16 -1.14
N GLY A 84 14.99 9.98 -0.56
CA GLY A 84 15.02 11.42 -0.78
C GLY A 84 14.37 11.92 -2.07
N VAL A 85 13.76 11.04 -2.87
CA VAL A 85 13.01 11.42 -4.09
C VAL A 85 11.54 11.66 -3.79
N GLU A 86 10.87 10.72 -3.13
CA GLU A 86 9.46 10.85 -2.76
C GLU A 86 9.30 11.87 -1.64
N VAL A 87 8.38 12.83 -1.86
CA VAL A 87 8.07 13.89 -0.90
C VAL A 87 6.69 13.61 -0.30
N PRO A 88 6.57 13.48 1.03
CA PRO A 88 5.27 13.24 1.64
C PRO A 88 4.34 14.43 1.42
N ARG A 89 3.07 14.15 1.09
CA ARG A 89 2.05 15.18 0.87
C ARG A 89 1.95 16.15 2.06
N SER A 90 2.03 15.64 3.28
CA SER A 90 2.02 16.46 4.50
C SER A 90 3.17 17.47 4.61
N PHE A 91 4.21 17.32 3.80
CA PHE A 91 5.33 18.27 3.74
C PHE A 91 5.08 19.42 2.75
N VAL A 92 4.26 19.21 1.70
CA VAL A 92 4.06 20.17 0.61
C VAL A 92 2.65 20.75 0.54
N ASP A 93 1.66 20.11 1.16
CA ASP A 93 0.25 20.50 1.10
C ASP A 93 -0.11 21.36 2.33
N GLU A 94 -0.26 22.68 2.12
CA GLU A 94 -0.57 23.65 3.18
C GLU A 94 -1.93 23.40 3.85
N GLU A 95 -2.94 22.96 3.08
CA GLU A 95 -4.27 22.65 3.63
C GLU A 95 -4.18 21.45 4.57
N MET A 96 -3.46 20.42 4.17
CA MET A 96 -3.19 19.26 5.03
C MET A 96 -2.43 19.67 6.28
N GLN A 97 -1.37 20.47 6.15
CA GLN A 97 -0.60 20.96 7.29
C GLN A 97 -1.47 21.75 8.28
N HIS A 98 -2.39 22.57 7.78
CA HIS A 98 -3.32 23.32 8.62
C HIS A 98 -4.26 22.37 9.38
N LYS A 99 -4.84 21.38 8.72
CA LYS A 99 -5.68 20.35 9.36
C LYS A 99 -4.93 19.58 10.43
N LEU A 100 -3.67 19.18 10.16
CA LEU A 100 -2.84 18.45 11.12
C LEU A 100 -2.54 19.26 12.39
N LYS A 101 -2.30 20.56 12.27
CA LYS A 101 -2.09 21.45 13.43
C LYS A 101 -3.31 21.57 14.33
N GLN A 102 -4.51 21.36 13.80
CA GLN A 102 -5.77 21.40 14.57
C GLN A 102 -6.06 20.07 15.30
N MET A 103 -5.37 18.99 14.97
CA MET A 103 -5.52 17.71 15.68
C MET A 103 -5.00 17.81 17.12
N PRO A 104 -5.63 17.09 18.08
CA PRO A 104 -5.07 16.96 19.43
C PRO A 104 -3.65 16.42 19.40
N LYS A 105 -2.74 17.00 20.20
CA LYS A 105 -1.30 16.66 20.20
C LYS A 105 -0.99 15.15 20.20
N PRO A 106 -1.64 14.30 21.03
CA PRO A 106 -1.36 12.88 21.03
C PRO A 106 -1.72 12.16 19.73
N LEU A 107 -2.61 12.77 18.92
CA LEU A 107 -3.10 12.21 17.65
C LEU A 107 -2.39 12.79 16.42
N GLN A 108 -1.58 13.84 16.63
CA GLN A 108 -0.82 14.43 15.53
C GLN A 108 0.19 13.43 14.98
N PRO A 109 0.38 13.36 13.65
CA PRO A 109 1.48 12.62 13.06
C PRO A 109 2.81 13.30 13.32
N SER A 110 3.88 12.57 13.10
CA SER A 110 5.24 13.09 13.13
C SER A 110 5.45 14.09 12.00
N THR A 111 6.15 15.17 12.28
CA THR A 111 6.44 16.21 11.29
C THR A 111 7.63 15.77 10.43
N PRO A 112 7.46 15.58 9.11
CA PRO A 112 8.57 15.25 8.22
C PRO A 112 9.53 16.45 8.11
N LYS A 113 10.84 16.18 8.05
CA LYS A 113 11.89 17.21 7.91
C LYS A 113 12.37 17.37 6.47
N GLY A 114 11.70 16.74 5.52
CA GLY A 114 12.05 16.72 4.10
C GLY A 114 11.51 15.49 3.41
N PRO A 115 12.09 15.11 2.26
CA PRO A 115 11.74 13.88 1.55
C PRO A 115 11.92 12.63 2.42
N ASP A 116 11.16 11.58 2.08
CA ASP A 116 11.16 10.33 2.84
C ASP A 116 12.52 9.62 2.83
N ARG A 117 12.91 9.10 3.98
CA ARG A 117 14.16 8.35 4.18
C ARG A 117 13.96 6.88 3.87
N LYS A 118 13.46 6.59 2.67
CA LYS A 118 13.21 5.23 2.22
C LYS A 118 13.58 5.06 0.75
N TRP A 119 14.12 3.89 0.42
CA TRP A 119 14.12 3.34 -0.92
C TRP A 119 12.80 2.62 -1.15
N ARG A 120 12.30 2.56 -2.38
CA ARG A 120 11.16 1.73 -2.75
C ARG A 120 11.47 0.98 -4.04
N TYR A 121 11.15 -0.31 -4.08
CA TYR A 121 11.12 -1.05 -5.32
C TYR A 121 9.69 -1.24 -5.78
N MET A 122 9.45 -1.08 -7.08
CA MET A 122 8.14 -1.28 -7.70
C MET A 122 8.21 -2.45 -8.66
N TRP A 123 7.49 -3.52 -8.33
CA TRP A 123 7.39 -4.73 -9.13
C TRP A 123 5.96 -4.95 -9.57
N ARG A 124 5.72 -4.90 -10.88
CA ARG A 124 4.41 -5.18 -11.47
C ARG A 124 4.01 -6.64 -11.26
N VAL A 125 2.82 -6.87 -10.74
CA VAL A 125 2.21 -8.21 -10.55
C VAL A 125 1.04 -8.37 -11.51
N GLY A 126 0.99 -9.47 -12.23
CA GLY A 126 -0.09 -9.80 -13.14
C GLY A 126 0.09 -9.27 -14.58
N PRO A 127 -0.87 -9.60 -15.47
CA PRO A 127 -0.78 -9.29 -16.88
C PRO A 127 -0.90 -7.78 -17.11
N ARG A 128 -0.21 -7.32 -18.16
CA ARG A 128 -0.32 -5.93 -18.64
C ARG A 128 -1.37 -5.83 -19.73
N PRO A 129 -2.08 -4.69 -19.85
CA PRO A 129 -2.97 -4.47 -20.98
C PRO A 129 -2.18 -4.39 -22.29
N SER A 130 -2.71 -5.00 -23.36
CA SER A 130 -2.09 -4.95 -24.70
C SER A 130 -2.15 -3.57 -25.32
N LYS A 131 -3.14 -2.75 -24.92
CA LYS A 131 -3.31 -1.35 -25.32
C LYS A 131 -3.71 -0.55 -24.08
N THR A 132 -3.05 0.58 -23.87
CA THR A 132 -3.35 1.52 -22.79
C THR A 132 -2.95 2.92 -23.17
N ARG A 133 -3.68 3.91 -22.64
CA ARG A 133 -3.32 5.34 -22.72
C ARG A 133 -2.19 5.70 -21.74
N PHE A 134 -1.93 4.83 -20.77
CA PHE A 134 -1.03 5.08 -19.63
C PHE A 134 0.14 4.09 -19.68
N GLN A 135 0.95 4.17 -20.72
CA GLN A 135 2.06 3.24 -20.93
C GLN A 135 3.09 3.30 -19.81
N GLU A 136 3.38 4.49 -19.29
CA GLU A 136 4.33 4.71 -18.20
C GLU A 136 3.89 4.02 -16.88
N LEU A 137 2.59 3.90 -16.64
CA LEU A 137 2.02 3.19 -15.49
C LEU A 137 1.95 1.67 -15.70
N ASN A 138 2.15 1.20 -16.93
CA ASN A 138 1.96 -0.20 -17.34
C ASN A 138 3.20 -0.78 -18.03
N ALA A 139 4.39 -0.31 -17.66
CA ALA A 139 5.66 -0.74 -18.21
C ALA A 139 6.07 -2.14 -17.76
N GLU A 140 7.08 -2.70 -18.42
CA GLU A 140 7.67 -3.97 -18.03
C GLU A 140 8.41 -3.88 -16.70
N PRO A 141 8.35 -4.92 -15.85
CA PRO A 141 9.13 -5.00 -14.64
C PRO A 141 10.65 -4.95 -14.92
N VAL A 142 11.39 -4.38 -13.97
CA VAL A 142 12.86 -4.35 -14.00
C VAL A 142 13.40 -5.42 -13.05
N VAL A 143 14.31 -6.26 -13.52
CA VAL A 143 15.00 -7.29 -12.72
C VAL A 143 16.41 -6.81 -12.41
N PRO A 144 16.85 -6.73 -11.14
CA PRO A 144 18.22 -6.40 -10.80
C PRO A 144 19.17 -7.57 -11.12
N ASP A 145 20.36 -7.27 -11.64
CA ASP A 145 21.40 -8.27 -11.86
C ASP A 145 21.84 -8.91 -10.53
N GLY A 146 22.28 -10.18 -10.59
CA GLY A 146 22.79 -10.88 -9.40
C GLY A 146 21.72 -11.42 -8.45
N PHE A 147 20.45 -11.32 -8.81
CA PHE A 147 19.30 -11.87 -8.04
C PHE A 147 18.51 -12.86 -8.92
N PRO A 148 19.02 -14.06 -9.18
CA PRO A 148 18.34 -15.01 -10.07
C PRO A 148 16.96 -15.46 -9.59
N GLU A 149 16.72 -15.42 -8.27
CA GLU A 149 15.43 -15.75 -7.64
C GLU A 149 14.43 -14.59 -7.65
N TRP A 150 14.80 -13.40 -8.14
CA TRP A 150 14.01 -12.17 -8.02
C TRP A 150 12.59 -12.31 -8.56
N LYS A 151 12.50 -12.67 -9.84
CA LYS A 151 11.22 -12.77 -10.53
C LYS A 151 10.29 -13.78 -9.84
N ASP A 152 10.80 -14.96 -9.53
CA ASP A 152 9.99 -16.04 -8.92
C ASP A 152 9.52 -15.66 -7.50
N THR A 153 10.39 -15.03 -6.72
CA THR A 153 10.05 -14.59 -5.36
C THR A 153 9.04 -13.45 -5.38
N MET A 154 9.24 -12.44 -6.24
CA MET A 154 8.35 -11.30 -6.36
C MET A 154 6.98 -11.71 -6.92
N ASP A 155 6.94 -12.52 -7.97
CA ASP A 155 5.69 -13.01 -8.54
C ASP A 155 4.95 -13.93 -7.57
N SER A 156 5.62 -14.87 -6.94
CA SER A 156 4.99 -15.81 -6.01
C SER A 156 4.32 -15.08 -4.85
N TRP A 157 5.04 -14.18 -4.19
CA TRP A 157 4.47 -13.41 -3.08
C TRP A 157 3.42 -12.41 -3.55
N GLY A 158 3.68 -11.71 -4.66
CA GLY A 158 2.76 -10.77 -5.26
C GLY A 158 1.42 -11.41 -5.66
N TYR A 159 1.41 -12.57 -6.32
CA TYR A 159 0.18 -13.28 -6.69
C TYR A 159 -0.61 -13.76 -5.48
N LYS A 160 0.06 -14.21 -4.42
CA LYS A 160 -0.61 -14.60 -3.18
C LYS A 160 -1.30 -13.41 -2.52
N MET A 161 -0.61 -12.27 -2.41
CA MET A 161 -1.17 -11.04 -1.85
C MET A 161 -2.33 -10.49 -2.69
N ILE A 162 -2.22 -10.49 -4.01
CA ILE A 162 -3.30 -10.06 -4.90
C ILE A 162 -4.53 -10.97 -4.76
N SER A 163 -4.33 -12.29 -4.65
CA SER A 163 -5.44 -13.23 -4.45
C SER A 163 -6.18 -12.98 -3.13
N ALA A 164 -5.45 -12.66 -2.06
CA ALA A 164 -6.06 -12.28 -0.79
C ALA A 164 -6.85 -10.96 -0.91
N LEU A 165 -6.27 -9.98 -1.61
CA LEU A 165 -6.90 -8.68 -1.82
C LEU A 165 -8.15 -8.77 -2.71
N GLU A 166 -8.14 -9.60 -3.75
CA GLU A 166 -9.31 -9.86 -4.60
C GLU A 166 -10.45 -10.51 -3.80
N ALA A 167 -10.14 -11.47 -2.91
CA ALA A 167 -11.15 -12.05 -2.02
C ALA A 167 -11.78 -10.97 -1.12
N VAL A 168 -10.97 -10.09 -0.53
CA VAL A 168 -11.48 -8.96 0.28
C VAL A 168 -12.30 -7.99 -0.57
N ALA A 169 -11.89 -7.71 -1.80
CA ALA A 169 -12.63 -6.84 -2.72
C ALA A 169 -14.02 -7.42 -3.07
N GLU A 170 -14.11 -8.74 -3.34
CA GLU A 170 -15.39 -9.42 -3.54
C GLU A 170 -16.28 -9.37 -2.30
N MET A 171 -15.71 -9.67 -1.13
CA MET A 171 -16.46 -9.62 0.13
C MET A 171 -16.95 -8.21 0.45
N ALA A 172 -16.12 -7.20 0.20
CA ALA A 172 -16.49 -5.79 0.36
C ALA A 172 -17.64 -5.41 -0.59
N ALA A 173 -17.57 -5.80 -1.86
CA ALA A 173 -18.64 -5.53 -2.83
C ALA A 173 -19.98 -6.12 -2.36
N ILE A 174 -20.00 -7.40 -1.95
CA ILE A 174 -21.17 -8.06 -1.41
C ILE A 174 -21.71 -7.31 -0.17
N GLY A 175 -20.81 -6.98 0.77
CA GLY A 175 -21.17 -6.29 2.00
C GLY A 175 -21.68 -4.86 1.78
N PHE A 176 -21.30 -4.21 0.69
CA PHE A 176 -21.85 -2.92 0.25
C PHE A 176 -23.15 -3.04 -0.57
N GLY A 177 -23.65 -4.25 -0.81
CA GLY A 177 -24.82 -4.47 -1.65
C GLY A 177 -24.58 -4.25 -3.14
N LEU A 178 -23.33 -4.36 -3.59
CA LEU A 178 -22.94 -4.33 -4.98
C LEU A 178 -22.82 -5.76 -5.56
N PRO A 179 -22.84 -5.94 -6.90
CA PRO A 179 -22.45 -7.21 -7.51
C PRO A 179 -21.08 -7.68 -7.01
N LYS A 180 -20.92 -8.98 -6.81
CA LYS A 180 -19.70 -9.59 -6.30
C LYS A 180 -18.42 -9.12 -7.03
N ASP A 181 -18.50 -8.95 -8.34
CA ASP A 181 -17.40 -8.56 -9.22
C ASP A 181 -17.29 -7.04 -9.45
N ALA A 182 -18.05 -6.22 -8.74
CA ALA A 182 -18.10 -4.78 -8.95
C ALA A 182 -16.71 -4.10 -8.85
N PHE A 183 -15.86 -4.56 -7.94
CA PHE A 183 -14.49 -4.07 -7.82
C PHE A 183 -13.50 -4.90 -8.63
N THR A 184 -13.57 -6.23 -8.54
CA THR A 184 -12.58 -7.10 -9.19
C THR A 184 -12.61 -7.01 -10.72
N SER A 185 -13.79 -6.75 -11.33
CA SER A 185 -13.87 -6.47 -12.76
C SER A 185 -13.08 -5.22 -13.19
N LEU A 186 -13.03 -4.20 -12.34
CA LEU A 186 -12.25 -2.97 -12.58
C LEU A 186 -10.75 -3.15 -12.29
N MET A 187 -10.38 -4.18 -11.51
CA MET A 187 -8.99 -4.50 -11.18
C MET A 187 -8.28 -5.30 -12.27
N GLN A 188 -9.01 -5.90 -13.20
CA GLN A 188 -8.44 -6.74 -14.26
C GLN A 188 -7.41 -5.98 -15.07
N GLN A 189 -6.19 -6.52 -15.20
CA GLN A 189 -5.03 -5.88 -15.83
C GLN A 189 -4.62 -4.55 -15.16
N GLY A 190 -5.05 -4.31 -13.94
CA GLY A 190 -4.63 -3.16 -13.15
C GLY A 190 -3.12 -3.15 -12.92
N PRO A 191 -2.50 -1.96 -12.75
CA PRO A 191 -1.08 -1.85 -12.46
C PRO A 191 -0.77 -2.19 -11.00
N HIS A 192 -1.05 -3.44 -10.60
CA HIS A 192 -0.77 -3.92 -9.26
C HIS A 192 0.73 -3.94 -9.02
N LEU A 193 1.17 -3.40 -7.89
CA LEU A 193 2.57 -3.22 -7.58
C LEU A 193 2.94 -3.85 -6.23
N LEU A 194 3.76 -4.87 -6.25
CA LEU A 194 4.49 -5.29 -5.06
C LEU A 194 5.60 -4.25 -4.83
N ALA A 195 5.51 -3.51 -3.73
CA ALA A 195 6.20 -2.26 -3.53
C ALA A 195 6.94 -2.20 -2.18
N PRO A 196 7.92 -3.10 -1.94
CA PRO A 196 8.71 -3.05 -0.72
C PRO A 196 9.45 -1.72 -0.60
N THR A 197 9.38 -1.12 0.59
CA THR A 197 10.25 -0.02 0.99
C THR A 197 11.39 -0.57 1.82
N GLY A 198 12.56 0.08 1.74
CA GLY A 198 13.72 -0.22 2.57
C GLY A 198 14.26 1.06 3.19
N SER A 199 14.36 1.08 4.52
CA SER A 199 14.93 2.20 5.27
C SER A 199 16.11 1.73 6.11
N ASP A 200 17.25 2.41 5.97
CA ASP A 200 18.50 2.07 6.64
C ASP A 200 18.47 2.49 8.10
N LEU A 201 18.29 1.52 9.00
CA LEU A 201 18.23 1.74 10.45
C LEU A 201 19.61 1.98 11.09
N ARG A 202 20.72 1.64 10.41
CA ARG A 202 22.05 2.02 10.88
C ARG A 202 22.23 3.53 10.76
N ARG A 203 21.74 4.09 9.66
CA ARG A 203 21.89 5.50 9.33
C ARG A 203 20.80 6.37 9.94
N TYR A 204 19.58 5.87 10.00
CA TYR A 204 18.38 6.63 10.35
C TYR A 204 17.57 6.04 11.50
N GLY A 205 18.18 5.19 12.33
CA GLY A 205 17.52 4.46 13.41
C GLY A 205 17.23 5.29 14.68
N GLN A 206 17.38 6.62 14.66
CA GLN A 206 17.07 7.48 15.79
C GLN A 206 15.56 7.60 15.99
N GLU A 207 15.11 7.52 17.24
CA GLU A 207 13.69 7.69 17.58
C GLU A 207 13.16 9.02 17.03
N GLY A 208 11.95 8.97 16.46
CA GLY A 208 11.30 10.10 15.82
C GLY A 208 11.68 10.34 14.36
N THR A 209 12.61 9.56 13.78
CA THR A 209 12.89 9.64 12.34
C THR A 209 11.68 9.20 11.55
N VAL A 210 11.26 10.01 10.58
CA VAL A 210 10.15 9.72 9.68
C VAL A 210 10.68 9.03 8.42
N PHE A 211 10.24 7.79 8.17
CA PHE A 211 10.55 7.05 6.95
C PHE A 211 9.51 7.27 5.86
N ALA A 212 8.24 7.33 6.22
CA ALA A 212 7.15 7.74 5.36
C ALA A 212 6.26 8.72 6.15
N GLY A 213 6.16 9.96 5.67
CA GLY A 213 5.31 10.98 6.29
C GLY A 213 3.83 10.63 6.19
N TYR A 214 3.01 11.27 7.02
CA TYR A 214 1.57 11.08 7.05
C TYR A 214 0.94 11.24 5.66
N HIS A 215 0.29 10.19 5.17
CA HIS A 215 -0.29 10.13 3.83
C HIS A 215 -1.40 9.08 3.74
N TYR A 216 -2.15 9.13 2.66
CA TYR A 216 -3.01 8.05 2.19
C TYR A 216 -2.37 7.39 0.96
N ASP A 217 -2.77 6.17 0.66
CA ASP A 217 -2.41 5.50 -0.58
C ASP A 217 -3.36 5.89 -1.71
N LEU A 218 -2.80 6.14 -2.89
CA LEU A 218 -3.57 6.60 -4.05
C LEU A 218 -4.32 5.49 -4.80
N ASN A 219 -3.99 4.23 -4.53
CA ASN A 219 -4.54 3.05 -5.17
C ASN A 219 -5.93 2.63 -4.60
N PHE A 220 -6.36 1.41 -4.91
CA PHE A 220 -7.67 0.88 -4.48
C PHE A 220 -7.65 0.33 -3.06
N LEU A 221 -6.93 -0.74 -2.83
CA LEU A 221 -6.66 -1.34 -1.53
C LEU A 221 -5.18 -1.68 -1.43
N THR A 222 -4.62 -1.47 -0.26
CA THR A 222 -3.24 -1.85 0.06
C THR A 222 -3.24 -3.04 1.00
N ILE A 223 -2.36 -4.01 0.74
CA ILE A 223 -2.16 -5.16 1.61
C ILE A 223 -0.71 -5.20 2.09
N HIS A 224 -0.54 -5.39 3.40
CA HIS A 224 0.76 -5.45 4.04
C HIS A 224 0.97 -6.80 4.73
N GLY A 225 2.09 -7.44 4.45
CA GLY A 225 2.64 -8.49 5.28
C GLY A 225 3.34 -7.93 6.52
N ARG A 226 3.74 -8.84 7.41
CA ARG A 226 4.44 -8.46 8.64
C ARG A 226 5.84 -7.94 8.33
N SER A 227 6.16 -6.74 8.80
CA SER A 227 7.54 -6.22 8.82
C SER A 227 8.29 -6.74 10.06
N ARG A 228 9.61 -6.92 9.93
CA ARG A 228 10.49 -7.34 11.05
C ARG A 228 10.77 -6.22 12.04
N PHE A 229 10.61 -4.97 11.61
CA PHE A 229 10.78 -3.81 12.47
C PHE A 229 9.47 -3.02 12.59
N PRO A 230 9.04 -2.66 13.81
CA PRO A 230 7.86 -1.83 14.04
C PRO A 230 7.99 -0.42 13.44
N GLY A 231 6.92 0.37 13.49
CA GLY A 231 6.93 1.78 13.13
C GLY A 231 5.74 2.25 12.29
N LEU A 232 4.83 1.36 11.89
CA LEU A 232 3.62 1.73 11.18
C LEU A 232 2.55 2.22 12.15
N ASN A 233 2.14 3.48 12.00
CA ASN A 233 0.97 4.07 12.64
C ASN A 233 -0.13 4.31 11.61
N ILE A 234 -1.36 4.00 11.96
CA ILE A 234 -2.55 4.29 11.16
C ILE A 234 -3.51 5.18 11.94
N TRP A 235 -4.30 5.97 11.23
CA TRP A 235 -5.41 6.74 11.79
C TRP A 235 -6.71 6.13 11.33
N LEU A 236 -7.53 5.72 12.29
CA LEU A 236 -8.88 5.24 12.03
C LEU A 236 -9.78 6.43 11.64
N ARG A 237 -10.90 6.14 11.01
CA ARG A 237 -11.86 7.18 10.58
C ARG A 237 -12.33 8.08 11.73
N ASN A 238 -12.41 7.56 12.93
CA ASN A 238 -12.76 8.34 14.15
C ASN A 238 -11.61 9.23 14.67
N GLY A 239 -10.47 9.27 13.96
CA GLY A 239 -9.28 10.05 14.34
C GLY A 239 -8.34 9.36 15.34
N GLN A 240 -8.67 8.17 15.82
CA GLN A 240 -7.81 7.43 16.75
C GLN A 240 -6.52 6.98 16.04
N LYS A 241 -5.37 7.30 16.61
CA LYS A 241 -4.06 6.81 16.17
C LYS A 241 -3.77 5.44 16.77
N VAL A 242 -3.38 4.48 15.93
CA VAL A 242 -3.07 3.11 16.32
C VAL A 242 -1.70 2.71 15.78
N GLU A 243 -0.79 2.27 16.65
CA GLU A 243 0.42 1.58 16.21
C GLU A 243 0.07 0.15 15.79
N VAL A 244 0.32 -0.18 14.52
CA VAL A 244 -0.08 -1.47 13.98
C VAL A 244 0.91 -2.56 14.36
N LYS A 245 0.35 -3.66 14.84
CA LYS A 245 1.06 -4.91 15.05
C LYS A 245 0.37 -6.00 14.26
N VAL A 246 0.95 -6.37 13.12
CA VAL A 246 0.42 -7.47 12.30
C VAL A 246 0.81 -8.80 12.97
N PRO A 247 -0.16 -9.62 13.39
CA PRO A 247 0.14 -10.93 13.97
C PRO A 247 0.83 -11.86 12.95
N VAL A 248 1.56 -12.86 13.44
CA VAL A 248 2.17 -13.89 12.58
C VAL A 248 1.08 -14.59 11.76
N GLY A 249 1.29 -14.72 10.46
CA GLY A 249 0.33 -15.35 9.55
C GLY A 249 -0.87 -14.48 9.16
N CYS A 250 -0.92 -13.22 9.62
CA CYS A 250 -1.93 -12.26 9.22
C CYS A 250 -1.35 -11.22 8.26
N LEU A 251 -2.26 -10.54 7.56
CA LEU A 251 -1.99 -9.43 6.65
C LEU A 251 -2.88 -8.25 7.05
N LEU A 252 -2.39 -7.02 6.86
CA LEU A 252 -3.16 -5.80 7.06
C LEU A 252 -3.71 -5.33 5.71
N ILE A 253 -5.01 -5.04 5.64
CA ILE A 253 -5.65 -4.37 4.49
C ILE A 253 -5.95 -2.92 4.89
N GLN A 254 -5.65 -1.99 4.00
CA GLN A 254 -6.02 -0.57 4.14
C GLN A 254 -6.71 -0.04 2.88
N THR A 255 -7.67 0.85 3.09
CA THR A 255 -8.35 1.56 2.00
C THR A 255 -7.44 2.60 1.37
N GLY A 256 -7.45 2.65 0.03
CA GLY A 256 -6.81 3.70 -0.75
C GLY A 256 -7.81 4.73 -1.28
N LYS A 257 -7.33 5.68 -2.07
CA LYS A 257 -8.15 6.77 -2.60
C LYS A 257 -9.14 6.30 -3.68
N GLN A 258 -8.81 5.23 -4.41
CA GLN A 258 -9.70 4.74 -5.46
C GLN A 258 -10.98 4.09 -4.89
N ILE A 259 -10.94 3.37 -3.75
CA ILE A 259 -12.18 2.87 -3.13
C ILE A 259 -13.01 4.03 -2.57
N GLU A 260 -12.38 5.09 -2.06
CA GLU A 260 -13.10 6.30 -1.66
C GLU A 260 -13.89 6.89 -2.83
N TRP A 261 -13.26 6.95 -4.02
CA TRP A 261 -13.92 7.42 -5.24
C TRP A 261 -15.10 6.54 -5.66
N LEU A 262 -14.89 5.22 -5.66
CA LEU A 262 -15.91 4.24 -6.07
C LEU A 262 -17.11 4.14 -5.13
N THR A 263 -16.95 4.57 -3.89
CA THR A 263 -18.00 4.57 -2.85
C THR A 263 -18.50 5.97 -2.49
N ALA A 264 -18.17 7.00 -3.27
CA ALA A 264 -18.54 8.39 -2.99
C ALA A 264 -18.19 8.82 -1.55
N GLY A 265 -17.06 8.35 -1.01
CA GLY A 265 -16.60 8.68 0.33
C GLY A 265 -17.28 7.91 1.47
N ASP A 266 -18.10 6.89 1.17
CA ASP A 266 -18.63 5.98 2.20
C ASP A 266 -17.46 5.21 2.87
N CYS A 267 -16.49 4.73 2.08
CA CYS A 267 -15.13 4.45 2.57
C CYS A 267 -14.24 5.64 2.28
N ILE A 268 -13.42 6.06 3.24
CA ILE A 268 -12.36 7.06 3.03
C ILE A 268 -10.99 6.39 3.02
N ALA A 269 -10.05 6.98 2.30
CA ALA A 269 -8.68 6.48 2.28
C ALA A 269 -8.07 6.49 3.69
N GLY A 270 -7.46 5.38 4.09
CA GLY A 270 -6.78 5.24 5.38
C GLY A 270 -5.50 6.07 5.42
N MET A 271 -5.31 6.82 6.51
CA MET A 271 -4.09 7.62 6.72
C MET A 271 -3.09 6.84 7.55
N HIS A 272 -1.81 6.95 7.19
CA HIS A 272 -0.73 6.26 7.92
C HIS A 272 0.61 6.98 7.79
N GLU A 273 1.54 6.63 8.68
CA GLU A 273 2.94 7.05 8.66
C GLU A 273 3.85 5.87 9.06
N VAL A 274 5.11 5.96 8.72
CA VAL A 274 6.14 5.04 9.22
C VAL A 274 7.24 5.86 9.90
N VAL A 275 7.46 5.58 11.19
CA VAL A 275 8.41 6.31 12.03
C VAL A 275 9.21 5.36 12.91
N VAL A 276 10.39 5.79 13.33
CA VAL A 276 11.20 5.08 14.33
C VAL A 276 10.61 5.35 15.72
N THR A 277 10.12 4.31 16.36
CA THR A 277 9.63 4.35 17.75
C THR A 277 10.63 3.70 18.71
N ASN A 278 10.40 3.80 20.03
CA ASN A 278 11.17 3.03 21.02
C ASN A 278 11.14 1.53 20.75
N ARG A 279 10.00 0.99 20.30
CA ARG A 279 9.87 -0.42 19.89
C ARG A 279 10.74 -0.74 18.67
N THR A 280 10.90 0.21 17.74
CA THR A 280 11.82 0.05 16.61
C THR A 280 13.27 -0.03 17.11
N THR A 281 13.67 0.84 18.03
CA THR A 281 15.03 0.84 18.58
C THR A 281 15.35 -0.43 19.37
N ASP A 282 14.37 -0.97 20.09
CA ASP A 282 14.53 -2.25 20.80
C ASP A 282 14.68 -3.43 19.83
N ALA A 283 13.90 -3.44 18.74
CA ALA A 283 14.05 -4.43 17.67
C ALA A 283 15.41 -4.32 16.95
N VAL A 284 15.95 -3.11 16.79
CA VAL A 284 17.30 -2.90 16.24
C VAL A 284 18.37 -3.51 17.14
N LYS A 285 18.32 -3.30 18.46
CA LYS A 285 19.27 -3.90 19.42
C LYS A 285 19.27 -5.42 19.30
N LEU A 286 18.08 -6.03 19.29
CA LEU A 286 17.94 -7.48 19.14
C LEU A 286 18.48 -7.98 17.79
N ALA A 287 18.23 -7.26 16.70
CA ALA A 287 18.75 -7.63 15.39
C ALA A 287 20.28 -7.53 15.31
N MET A 288 20.89 -6.53 15.99
CA MET A 288 22.35 -6.42 16.11
C MET A 288 22.95 -7.59 16.88
N GLU A 289 22.36 -7.99 18.00
CA GLU A 289 22.80 -9.17 18.78
C GLU A 289 22.71 -10.48 17.96
N GLN A 290 21.77 -10.56 17.03
CA GLN A 290 21.55 -11.71 16.15
C GLN A 290 22.33 -11.63 14.82
N ASN A 291 23.15 -10.62 14.61
CA ASN A 291 23.86 -10.37 13.35
C ASN A 291 22.93 -10.29 12.12
N ARG A 292 21.75 -9.71 12.27
CA ARG A 292 20.77 -9.54 11.19
C ARG A 292 20.93 -8.22 10.45
N PHE A 293 20.36 -8.13 9.25
CA PHE A 293 20.26 -6.88 8.52
C PHE A 293 19.51 -5.80 9.31
N LEU A 294 19.97 -4.57 9.21
CA LEU A 294 19.37 -3.40 9.86
C LEU A 294 18.61 -2.54 8.82
N TRP A 295 17.85 -3.21 7.97
CA TRP A 295 16.95 -2.60 7.02
C TRP A 295 15.50 -2.84 7.44
N ARG A 296 14.73 -1.77 7.65
CA ARG A 296 13.29 -1.91 7.79
C ARG A 296 12.69 -2.10 6.40
N VAL A 297 12.26 -3.31 6.13
CA VAL A 297 11.61 -3.66 4.86
C VAL A 297 10.11 -3.77 5.07
N SER A 298 9.32 -3.10 4.23
CA SER A 298 7.88 -3.31 4.16
C SER A 298 7.55 -4.43 3.17
N SER A 299 6.58 -5.27 3.53
CA SER A 299 5.98 -6.26 2.63
C SER A 299 4.64 -5.72 2.19
N THR A 300 4.63 -4.87 1.16
CA THR A 300 3.46 -4.08 0.76
C THR A 300 3.12 -4.32 -0.70
N LEU A 301 1.83 -4.51 -1.00
CA LEU A 301 1.31 -4.55 -2.35
C LEU A 301 0.19 -3.53 -2.52
N PHE A 302 0.28 -2.74 -3.58
CA PHE A 302 -0.76 -1.81 -4.00
C PHE A 302 -1.65 -2.46 -5.05
N GLY A 303 -2.91 -2.78 -4.68
CA GLY A 303 -3.93 -3.18 -5.65
C GLY A 303 -4.56 -1.95 -6.29
N HIS A 304 -4.65 -1.96 -7.62
CA HIS A 304 -5.12 -0.83 -8.42
C HIS A 304 -6.38 -1.15 -9.21
N ILE A 305 -7.16 -0.12 -9.49
CA ILE A 305 -8.10 -0.12 -10.60
C ILE A 305 -7.31 0.03 -11.90
N ALA A 306 -7.72 -0.69 -12.95
CA ALA A 306 -7.06 -0.62 -14.26
C ALA A 306 -6.94 0.82 -14.76
N SER A 307 -5.80 1.18 -15.31
CA SER A 307 -5.50 2.58 -15.70
C SER A 307 -6.52 3.17 -16.68
N ASP A 308 -7.02 2.37 -17.61
CA ASP A 308 -8.02 2.78 -18.61
C ASP A 308 -9.48 2.65 -18.13
N ALA A 309 -9.72 2.16 -16.92
CA ALA A 309 -11.03 2.16 -16.29
C ALA A 309 -11.36 3.55 -15.72
N VAL A 310 -12.66 3.85 -15.63
CA VAL A 310 -13.14 5.13 -15.10
C VAL A 310 -13.46 4.97 -13.62
N LEU A 311 -12.86 5.82 -12.79
CA LEU A 311 -13.25 5.99 -11.40
C LEU A 311 -14.50 6.86 -11.36
N LYS A 312 -15.58 6.32 -10.81
CA LYS A 312 -16.85 7.01 -10.53
C LYS A 312 -17.59 6.23 -9.46
N PRO A 313 -18.48 6.87 -8.68
CA PRO A 313 -19.31 6.17 -7.72
C PRO A 313 -20.10 5.02 -8.38
N LEU A 314 -20.09 3.84 -7.75
CA LEU A 314 -20.72 2.62 -8.28
C LEU A 314 -22.12 2.42 -7.67
N GLY A 315 -23.04 1.85 -8.48
CA GLY A 315 -24.38 1.45 -8.03
C GLY A 315 -25.09 2.56 -7.24
N HIS A 316 -25.63 2.23 -6.09
CA HIS A 316 -26.35 3.19 -5.22
C HIS A 316 -25.46 4.32 -4.67
N PHE A 317 -24.13 4.19 -4.66
CA PHE A 317 -23.25 5.28 -4.28
C PHE A 317 -23.30 6.46 -5.26
N ALA A 318 -23.71 6.24 -6.51
CA ALA A 318 -23.91 7.31 -7.48
C ALA A 318 -25.06 8.25 -7.10
N GLU A 319 -25.99 7.80 -6.25
CA GLU A 319 -27.13 8.58 -5.74
C GLU A 319 -26.80 9.32 -4.44
N SER A 320 -25.58 9.13 -3.91
CA SER A 320 -25.14 9.81 -2.69
C SER A 320 -25.07 11.33 -2.89
N PRO A 321 -25.46 12.13 -1.88
CA PRO A 321 -25.25 13.59 -1.91
C PRO A 321 -23.78 13.99 -2.09
N LEU A 322 -22.85 13.10 -1.78
CA LEU A 322 -21.41 13.32 -1.93
C LEU A 322 -20.87 12.92 -3.31
N ALA A 323 -21.69 12.28 -4.15
CA ALA A 323 -21.22 11.78 -5.46
C ALA A 323 -20.62 12.88 -6.35
N SER A 324 -21.14 14.10 -6.26
CA SER A 324 -20.62 15.26 -7.02
C SER A 324 -19.17 15.63 -6.67
N LYS A 325 -18.66 15.21 -5.51
CA LYS A 325 -17.25 15.40 -5.10
C LYS A 325 -16.29 14.41 -5.78
N TYR A 326 -16.83 13.41 -6.45
CA TYR A 326 -16.10 12.31 -7.09
C TYR A 326 -16.48 12.22 -8.58
N PRO A 327 -16.16 13.26 -9.39
CA PRO A 327 -16.48 13.27 -10.81
C PRO A 327 -15.76 12.14 -11.54
N PRO A 328 -16.32 11.64 -12.67
CA PRO A 328 -15.66 10.60 -13.46
C PRO A 328 -14.27 11.03 -13.94
N ILE A 329 -13.28 10.16 -13.71
CA ILE A 329 -11.90 10.36 -14.15
C ILE A 329 -11.28 8.99 -14.50
N TYR A 330 -10.42 8.92 -15.51
CA TYR A 330 -9.64 7.71 -15.75
C TYR A 330 -8.73 7.42 -14.54
N ALA A 331 -8.67 6.15 -14.13
CA ALA A 331 -7.83 5.76 -12.98
C ALA A 331 -6.35 6.12 -13.20
N GLY A 332 -5.84 5.96 -14.43
CA GLY A 332 -4.48 6.34 -14.77
C GLY A 332 -4.24 7.84 -14.70
N GLU A 333 -5.19 8.65 -15.14
CA GLU A 333 -5.11 10.13 -15.03
C GLU A 333 -5.07 10.56 -13.55
N PHE A 334 -5.94 9.98 -12.73
CA PHE A 334 -5.95 10.20 -11.29
C PHE A 334 -4.60 9.85 -10.66
N VAL A 335 -4.03 8.67 -10.98
CA VAL A 335 -2.71 8.26 -10.48
C VAL A 335 -1.62 9.25 -10.88
N GLU A 336 -1.58 9.69 -12.14
CA GLU A 336 -0.58 10.67 -12.59
C GLU A 336 -0.69 12.02 -11.86
N GLN A 337 -1.92 12.47 -11.57
CA GLN A 337 -2.15 13.69 -10.77
C GLN A 337 -1.59 13.52 -9.35
N GLU A 338 -1.88 12.40 -8.69
CA GLU A 338 -1.40 12.10 -7.35
C GLU A 338 0.14 11.99 -7.29
N LEU A 339 0.76 11.32 -8.28
CA LEU A 339 2.22 11.19 -8.37
C LEU A 339 2.93 12.54 -8.56
N SER A 340 2.29 13.49 -9.24
CA SER A 340 2.83 14.85 -9.40
C SER A 340 3.01 15.55 -8.06
N VAL A 341 2.08 15.38 -7.14
CA VAL A 341 2.11 16.04 -5.82
C VAL A 341 3.27 15.54 -4.96
N ILE A 342 3.61 14.26 -5.07
CA ILE A 342 4.65 13.61 -4.25
C ILE A 342 6.00 13.48 -4.96
N ASN A 343 6.21 14.23 -6.04
CA ASN A 343 7.45 14.29 -6.80
C ASN A 343 7.84 12.98 -7.50
N LEU A 344 6.87 12.17 -7.90
CA LEU A 344 7.13 10.90 -8.61
C LEU A 344 6.76 10.94 -10.10
N LYS A 345 6.02 11.93 -10.57
CA LYS A 345 5.69 12.05 -11.99
C LYS A 345 6.91 12.53 -12.79
N GLY A 346 7.40 11.69 -13.70
CA GLY A 346 8.48 12.04 -14.62
C GLY A 346 8.05 13.10 -15.64
N ASN A 347 8.96 13.98 -16.03
CA ASN A 347 8.73 14.94 -17.10
C ASN A 347 8.78 14.24 -18.46
N LYS A 348 7.79 14.52 -19.35
CA LYS A 348 7.74 14.04 -20.74
C LYS A 348 8.81 14.73 -21.62
N GLY A 349 10.04 14.74 -21.24
CA GLY A 349 11.08 15.45 -21.98
C GLY A 349 12.53 15.05 -21.70
N GLN A 350 12.73 14.04 -20.87
CA GLN A 350 14.05 13.47 -20.62
C GLN A 350 14.10 12.04 -21.20
N LEU A 351 14.00 11.95 -22.53
CA LEU A 351 14.43 10.79 -23.31
C LEU A 351 15.82 11.06 -23.88
#